data_b3dfdac8ace6ce1365302d08779848c7
#
_entry.id   b3dfdac8ace6ce1365302d08779848c7
#
_cell.length_a   1.000
_cell.length_b   1.000
_cell.length_c   1.000
_cell.angle_alpha   90.00
_cell.angle_beta   90.00
_cell.angle_gamma   90.00
#
_symmetry.space_group_name_H-M   'P 1'
#
loop_
_entity.id
_entity.type
_entity.pdbx_description
1 polymer ?
#
loop_
_entity_poly.entity_id
_entity_poly.type
_entity_poly.pdbx_seq_one_letter_code
_entity_poly.pdbx_strand_id
1 'polypeptide(L)'
;NTGKTIVINGGLHSCEFPGVVACMTTAGEIDPKKVSGRIIIIHCLNSSGFIERTDAIVPEDGMNLNRDFYGDKNGTISRKIMAFLEEEIMPIADFIMDLHSGSSMEQMASCLFFPVGASDEVAKISMGAASNIAIEHLIASRSSDGFYSYAASKGIPGILVERGYNNTCEKEDYEG
;
A
#
# COMPACT_ATOMS: atom_id res chain seq x y z
N ASN A 1 -12.14 14.06 16.45
CA ASN A 1 -12.46 13.81 15.05
C ASN A 1 -13.21 12.49 14.95
N THR A 2 -14.45 12.50 14.50
CA THR A 2 -15.34 11.32 14.43
C THR A 2 -15.36 10.66 13.04
N GLY A 3 -14.55 11.15 12.12
CA GLY A 3 -14.46 10.65 10.76
C GLY A 3 -13.59 9.39 10.65
N LYS A 4 -13.67 8.76 9.48
CA LYS A 4 -12.90 7.57 9.12
C LYS A 4 -11.40 7.86 8.98
N THR A 5 -10.57 6.84 9.20
CA THR A 5 -9.13 6.90 8.98
C THR A 5 -8.77 6.12 7.73
N ILE A 6 -8.16 6.78 6.76
CA ILE A 6 -7.59 6.16 5.56
C ILE A 6 -6.06 6.14 5.72
N VAL A 7 -5.46 4.99 5.45
CA VAL A 7 -4.01 4.83 5.38
C VAL A 7 -3.61 4.69 3.92
N ILE A 8 -2.69 5.53 3.45
CA ILE A 8 -2.10 5.47 2.12
C ILE A 8 -0.62 5.12 2.31
N ASN A 9 -0.18 4.03 1.72
CA ASN A 9 1.18 3.54 1.82
C ASN A 9 1.85 3.50 0.46
N GLY A 10 3.08 4.00 0.37
CA GLY A 10 3.95 3.85 -0.78
C GLY A 10 5.31 3.28 -0.40
N GLY A 11 6.03 2.76 -1.38
CA GLY A 11 7.40 2.28 -1.20
C GLY A 11 7.54 1.09 -0.25
N LEU A 12 6.56 0.21 -0.21
CA LEU A 12 6.68 -1.11 0.40
C LEU A 12 7.75 -1.91 -0.36
N HIS A 13 7.66 -1.93 -1.69
CA HIS A 13 8.78 -2.25 -2.55
C HIS A 13 9.51 -0.95 -2.90
N SER A 14 10.79 -0.87 -2.56
CA SER A 14 11.56 0.37 -2.61
C SER A 14 11.87 0.87 -4.03
N CYS A 15 11.77 0.00 -5.03
CA CYS A 15 11.99 0.33 -6.43
C CYS A 15 10.73 0.90 -7.13
N GLU A 16 9.59 0.83 -6.50
CA GLU A 16 8.31 1.24 -7.07
C GLU A 16 8.06 2.73 -6.77
N PHE A 17 8.80 3.59 -7.47
CA PHE A 17 8.85 5.03 -7.23
C PHE A 17 7.52 5.77 -7.40
N PRO A 18 6.61 5.40 -8.34
CA PRO A 18 5.34 6.09 -8.50
C PRO A 18 4.54 6.19 -7.21
N GLY A 19 4.45 5.10 -6.43
CA GLY A 19 3.75 5.10 -5.15
C GLY A 19 4.36 6.03 -4.11
N VAL A 20 5.70 6.14 -4.07
CA VAL A 20 6.43 7.06 -3.17
C VAL A 20 6.12 8.51 -3.55
N VAL A 21 6.23 8.83 -4.85
CA VAL A 21 5.99 10.20 -5.36
C VAL A 21 4.53 10.58 -5.18
N ALA A 22 3.59 9.68 -5.48
CA ALA A 22 2.15 9.91 -5.25
C ALA A 22 1.85 10.24 -3.78
N CYS A 23 2.43 9.50 -2.84
CA CYS A 23 2.30 9.78 -1.41
C CYS A 23 2.84 11.16 -1.03
N MET A 24 4.02 11.53 -1.54
CA MET A 24 4.64 12.83 -1.23
C MET A 24 3.83 13.98 -1.83
N THR A 25 3.39 13.86 -3.08
CA THR A 25 2.58 14.86 -3.78
C THR A 25 1.24 15.05 -3.07
N THR A 26 0.54 13.96 -2.81
CA THR A 26 -0.75 13.96 -2.09
C THR A 26 -0.63 14.63 -0.72
N ALA A 27 0.43 14.32 0.04
CA ALA A 27 0.67 14.95 1.35
C ALA A 27 0.87 16.47 1.24
N GLY A 28 1.49 16.95 0.15
CA GLY A 28 1.69 18.37 -0.10
C GLY A 28 0.45 19.13 -0.58
N GLU A 29 -0.49 18.43 -1.23
CA GLU A 29 -1.67 19.04 -1.85
C GLU A 29 -2.92 19.01 -0.95
N ILE A 30 -3.01 18.09 -0.01
CA ILE A 30 -4.15 17.98 0.89
C ILE A 30 -4.23 19.22 1.80
N ASP A 31 -5.37 19.91 1.76
CA ASP A 31 -5.73 20.91 2.76
C ASP A 31 -6.40 20.23 3.97
N PRO A 32 -5.72 20.16 5.14
CA PRO A 32 -6.24 19.46 6.31
C PRO A 32 -7.58 20.02 6.80
N LYS A 33 -7.91 21.29 6.48
CA LYS A 33 -9.15 21.93 6.86
C LYS A 33 -10.36 21.37 6.08
N LYS A 34 -10.11 20.74 4.94
CA LYS A 34 -11.14 20.13 4.09
C LYS A 34 -11.33 18.63 4.37
N VAL A 35 -10.49 18.05 5.24
CA VAL A 35 -10.55 16.62 5.57
C VAL A 35 -11.53 16.39 6.72
N SER A 36 -12.56 15.58 6.47
CA SER A 36 -13.47 15.08 7.50
C SER A 36 -13.04 13.66 7.89
N GLY A 37 -12.17 13.57 8.90
CA GLY A 37 -11.58 12.30 9.30
C GLY A 37 -10.07 12.41 9.49
N ARG A 38 -9.36 11.33 9.18
CA ARG A 38 -7.91 11.26 9.25
C ARG A 38 -7.34 10.62 7.99
N ILE A 39 -6.26 11.16 7.48
CA ILE A 39 -5.45 10.54 6.44
C ILE A 39 -4.05 10.33 7.02
N ILE A 40 -3.57 9.11 6.99
CA ILE A 40 -2.20 8.74 7.37
C ILE A 40 -1.49 8.39 6.07
N ILE A 41 -0.40 9.09 5.75
CA ILE A 41 0.38 8.85 4.54
C ILE A 41 1.76 8.37 4.93
N ILE A 42 2.12 7.17 4.52
CA ILE A 42 3.44 6.57 4.67
C ILE A 42 4.14 6.73 3.32
N HIS A 43 5.08 7.67 3.24
CA HIS A 43 5.69 8.04 1.96
C HIS A 43 6.56 6.93 1.37
N CYS A 44 7.35 6.24 2.20
CA CYS A 44 8.24 5.18 1.78
C CYS A 44 8.47 4.22 2.95
N LEU A 45 7.76 3.11 2.97
CA LEU A 45 7.82 2.16 4.07
C LEU A 45 9.19 1.48 4.17
N ASN A 46 9.74 1.04 3.05
CA ASN A 46 11.09 0.47 2.93
C ASN A 46 12.11 1.57 2.60
N SER A 47 12.31 2.50 3.53
CA SER A 47 13.18 3.66 3.32
C SER A 47 14.66 3.28 3.16
N SER A 48 15.15 2.26 3.86
CA SER A 48 16.52 1.76 3.69
C SER A 48 16.73 1.18 2.29
N GLY A 49 15.79 0.37 1.82
CA GLY A 49 15.82 -0.17 0.46
C GLY A 49 15.80 0.94 -0.60
N PHE A 50 15.02 2.00 -0.37
CA PHE A 50 15.00 3.16 -1.28
C PHE A 50 16.36 3.86 -1.36
N ILE A 51 17.04 4.06 -0.22
CA ILE A 51 18.37 4.67 -0.15
C ILE A 51 19.42 3.78 -0.80
N GLU A 52 19.40 2.48 -0.51
CA GLU A 52 20.38 1.51 -1.02
C GLU A 52 20.07 0.99 -2.43
N ARG A 53 18.92 1.41 -3.01
CA ARG A 53 18.48 1.00 -4.35
C ARG A 53 18.28 -0.52 -4.48
N THR A 54 17.79 -1.16 -3.42
CA THR A 54 17.32 -2.54 -3.52
C THR A 54 16.01 -2.59 -4.29
N ASP A 55 15.70 -3.74 -4.87
CA ASP A 55 14.46 -3.90 -5.63
C ASP A 55 13.26 -4.02 -4.66
N ALA A 56 12.86 -5.22 -4.29
CA ALA A 56 11.67 -5.46 -3.47
C ALA A 56 12.00 -5.85 -2.01
N ILE A 57 13.28 -5.87 -1.63
CA ILE A 57 13.72 -6.39 -0.32
C ILE A 57 14.18 -5.27 0.62
N VAL A 58 14.07 -5.54 1.91
CA VAL A 58 14.69 -4.75 2.97
C VAL A 58 16.16 -5.17 3.07
N PRO A 59 17.13 -4.26 2.86
CA PRO A 59 18.54 -4.64 2.75
C PRO A 59 19.13 -5.29 4.01
N GLU A 60 18.63 -4.93 5.19
CA GLU A 60 19.15 -5.41 6.47
C GLU A 60 18.89 -6.90 6.73
N ASP A 61 17.86 -7.48 6.10
CA ASP A 61 17.49 -8.87 6.33
C ASP A 61 17.11 -9.66 5.07
N GLY A 62 17.08 -8.99 3.91
CA GLY A 62 16.77 -9.60 2.62
C GLY A 62 15.31 -10.01 2.45
N MET A 63 14.39 -9.59 3.34
CA MET A 63 13.00 -9.96 3.27
C MET A 63 12.21 -9.02 2.37
N ASN A 64 11.21 -9.57 1.68
CA ASN A 64 10.18 -8.81 0.97
C ASN A 64 9.01 -8.54 1.92
N LEU A 65 8.71 -7.25 2.17
CA LEU A 65 7.63 -6.83 3.08
C LEU A 65 6.23 -7.22 2.57
N ASN A 66 6.10 -7.53 1.28
CA ASN A 66 4.83 -7.95 0.68
C ASN A 66 4.70 -9.47 0.56
N ARG A 67 5.46 -10.21 1.35
CA ARG A 67 5.39 -11.68 1.43
C ARG A 67 5.44 -12.11 2.88
N ASP A 68 4.68 -13.16 3.20
CA ASP A 68 4.70 -13.77 4.54
C ASP A 68 4.51 -12.72 5.65
N PHE A 69 3.47 -11.87 5.50
CA PHE A 69 3.25 -10.71 6.35
C PHE A 69 2.79 -11.14 7.74
N TYR A 70 3.65 -10.96 8.74
CA TYR A 70 3.32 -11.01 10.16
C TYR A 70 4.36 -10.23 10.99
N GLY A 71 3.90 -9.57 12.06
CA GLY A 71 4.77 -8.76 12.91
C GLY A 71 5.46 -9.56 14.01
N ASP A 72 6.73 -9.19 14.29
CA ASP A 72 7.47 -9.63 15.48
C ASP A 72 8.40 -8.50 15.95
N LYS A 73 8.10 -7.92 17.13
CA LYS A 73 8.92 -6.84 17.72
C LYS A 73 10.35 -7.26 18.05
N ASN A 74 10.59 -8.54 18.26
CA ASN A 74 11.89 -9.09 18.59
C ASN A 74 12.59 -9.70 17.36
N GLY A 75 11.93 -9.68 16.20
CA GLY A 75 12.41 -10.23 14.95
C GLY A 75 13.40 -9.32 14.22
N THR A 76 13.57 -9.63 12.94
CA THR A 76 14.38 -8.84 12.01
C THR A 76 13.78 -7.45 11.77
N ILE A 77 14.46 -6.62 10.99
CA ILE A 77 13.97 -5.27 10.68
C ILE A 77 12.62 -5.32 9.94
N SER A 78 12.46 -6.21 8.97
CA SER A 78 11.19 -6.40 8.27
C SER A 78 10.07 -6.82 9.22
N ARG A 79 10.33 -7.73 10.16
CA ARG A 79 9.35 -8.18 11.15
C ARG A 79 8.94 -7.06 12.10
N LYS A 80 9.86 -6.16 12.46
CA LYS A 80 9.57 -4.97 13.29
C LYS A 80 8.75 -3.94 12.53
N ILE A 81 9.00 -3.73 11.24
CA ILE A 81 8.17 -2.87 10.38
C ILE A 81 6.75 -3.43 10.31
N MET A 82 6.61 -4.74 10.05
CA MET A 82 5.30 -5.40 10.02
C MET A 82 4.60 -5.32 11.38
N ALA A 83 5.31 -5.50 12.49
CA ALA A 83 4.75 -5.35 13.84
C ALA A 83 4.22 -3.94 14.10
N PHE A 84 4.95 -2.91 13.66
CA PHE A 84 4.50 -1.52 13.76
C PHE A 84 3.19 -1.30 12.97
N LEU A 85 3.11 -1.82 11.75
CA LEU A 85 1.90 -1.70 10.95
C LEU A 85 0.72 -2.45 11.59
N GLU A 86 0.96 -3.66 12.10
CA GLU A 86 -0.08 -4.50 12.72
C GLU A 86 -0.59 -3.95 14.04
N GLU A 87 0.28 -3.36 14.87
CA GLU A 87 -0.07 -2.94 16.21
C GLU A 87 -0.46 -1.46 16.33
N GLU A 88 0.14 -0.58 15.52
CA GLU A 88 -0.04 0.86 15.62
C GLU A 88 -0.92 1.45 14.50
N ILE A 89 -0.83 0.89 13.31
CA ILE A 89 -1.52 1.44 12.13
C ILE A 89 -2.85 0.72 11.86
N MET A 90 -2.85 -0.60 11.76
CA MET A 90 -4.07 -1.36 11.47
C MET A 90 -5.21 -1.13 12.46
N PRO A 91 -4.99 -1.05 13.79
CA PRO A 91 -6.09 -0.87 14.76
C PRO A 91 -6.84 0.47 14.62
N ILE A 92 -6.24 1.44 13.96
CA ILE A 92 -6.84 2.77 13.76
C ILE A 92 -7.26 3.02 12.31
N ALA A 93 -7.01 2.07 11.40
CA ALA A 93 -7.35 2.18 9.99
C ALA A 93 -8.77 1.69 9.72
N ASP A 94 -9.55 2.47 9.00
CA ASP A 94 -10.84 2.05 8.43
C ASP A 94 -10.72 1.62 6.96
N PHE A 95 -9.63 2.01 6.30
CA PHE A 95 -9.32 1.65 4.91
C PHE A 95 -7.82 1.76 4.63
N ILE A 96 -7.28 0.84 3.83
CA ILE A 96 -5.87 0.86 3.42
C ILE A 96 -5.79 0.95 1.89
N MET A 97 -4.97 1.88 1.40
CA MET A 97 -4.58 1.99 0.01
C MET A 97 -3.07 1.74 -0.08
N ASP A 98 -2.67 0.65 -0.72
CA ASP A 98 -1.28 0.23 -0.88
C ASP A 98 -0.84 0.52 -2.31
N LEU A 99 0.11 1.44 -2.48
CA LEU A 99 0.52 1.93 -3.79
C LEU A 99 1.77 1.21 -4.26
N HIS A 100 1.63 0.53 -5.37
CA HIS A 100 2.63 -0.27 -6.06
C HIS A 100 2.79 0.14 -7.52
N SER A 101 3.78 -0.43 -8.17
CA SER A 101 3.99 -0.39 -9.62
C SER A 101 4.76 -1.63 -10.07
N GLY A 102 4.90 -1.84 -11.37
CA GLY A 102 5.84 -2.83 -11.88
C GLY A 102 7.27 -2.53 -11.42
N SER A 103 7.98 -3.56 -10.95
CA SER A 103 9.38 -3.47 -10.53
C SER A 103 10.34 -3.25 -11.71
N SER A 104 11.65 -3.29 -11.45
CA SER A 104 12.70 -2.94 -12.42
C SER A 104 12.66 -3.70 -13.75
N MET A 105 12.06 -4.89 -13.77
CA MET A 105 11.96 -5.74 -14.96
C MET A 105 10.53 -6.14 -15.32
N GLU A 106 9.55 -5.46 -14.74
CA GLU A 106 8.14 -5.75 -14.97
C GLU A 106 7.48 -4.65 -15.77
N GLN A 107 6.89 -5.02 -16.90
CA GLN A 107 6.00 -4.16 -17.66
C GLN A 107 4.58 -4.66 -17.47
N MET A 108 3.76 -3.85 -16.82
CA MET A 108 2.38 -4.23 -16.53
C MET A 108 1.41 -3.10 -16.88
N ALA A 109 0.18 -3.50 -17.19
CA ALA A 109 -0.91 -2.54 -17.33
C ALA A 109 -1.35 -2.05 -15.94
N SER A 110 -1.76 -0.80 -15.84
CA SER A 110 -2.31 -0.26 -14.59
C SER A 110 -3.52 -1.07 -14.16
N CYS A 111 -3.54 -1.51 -12.92
CA CYS A 111 -4.63 -2.30 -12.36
C CYS A 111 -4.82 -2.05 -10.86
N LEU A 112 -5.99 -2.47 -10.38
CA LEU A 112 -6.35 -2.42 -8.97
C LEU A 112 -6.67 -3.81 -8.47
N PHE A 113 -6.05 -4.23 -7.37
CA PHE A 113 -6.43 -5.43 -6.67
C PHE A 113 -7.35 -5.11 -5.51
N PHE A 114 -8.40 -5.91 -5.33
CA PHE A 114 -9.25 -5.88 -4.14
C PHE A 114 -9.43 -7.28 -3.56
N PRO A 115 -9.51 -7.41 -2.21
CA PRO A 115 -9.52 -8.71 -1.56
C PRO A 115 -10.91 -9.37 -1.67
N VAL A 116 -10.94 -10.66 -2.08
CA VAL A 116 -12.14 -11.50 -2.06
C VAL A 116 -11.96 -12.76 -1.20
N GLY A 117 -10.81 -12.91 -0.55
CA GLY A 117 -10.51 -13.99 0.39
C GLY A 117 -10.90 -13.70 1.84
N ALA A 118 -11.29 -12.45 2.13
CA ALA A 118 -11.76 -11.99 3.44
C ALA A 118 -13.29 -12.12 3.57
N SER A 119 -13.93 -11.34 4.45
CA SER A 119 -15.39 -11.34 4.56
C SER A 119 -16.06 -10.64 3.36
N ASP A 120 -17.33 -10.99 3.10
CA ASP A 120 -18.14 -10.37 2.04
C ASP A 120 -18.26 -8.84 2.22
N GLU A 121 -18.30 -8.37 3.45
CA GLU A 121 -18.35 -6.92 3.77
C GLU A 121 -17.06 -6.22 3.35
N VAL A 122 -15.90 -6.79 3.72
CA VAL A 122 -14.58 -6.28 3.31
C VAL A 122 -14.44 -6.26 1.80
N ALA A 123 -14.80 -7.35 1.13
CA ALA A 123 -14.76 -7.45 -0.32
C ALA A 123 -15.65 -6.40 -0.99
N LYS A 124 -16.87 -6.21 -0.49
CA LYS A 124 -17.84 -5.24 -1.03
C LYS A 124 -17.35 -3.80 -0.89
N ILE A 125 -16.82 -3.42 0.29
CA ILE A 125 -16.29 -2.06 0.51
C ILE A 125 -15.07 -1.82 -0.38
N SER A 126 -14.16 -2.78 -0.46
CA SER A 126 -12.93 -2.68 -1.26
C SER A 126 -13.24 -2.58 -2.76
N MET A 127 -14.14 -3.41 -3.26
CA MET A 127 -14.61 -3.36 -4.65
C MET A 127 -15.31 -2.03 -4.96
N GLY A 128 -16.15 -1.55 -4.03
CA GLY A 128 -16.81 -0.24 -4.16
C GLY A 128 -15.82 0.91 -4.26
N ALA A 129 -14.75 0.89 -3.46
CA ALA A 129 -13.67 1.88 -3.56
C ALA A 129 -12.93 1.77 -4.89
N ALA A 130 -12.49 0.56 -5.26
CA ALA A 130 -11.78 0.30 -6.52
C ALA A 130 -12.57 0.77 -7.74
N SER A 131 -13.90 0.58 -7.77
CA SER A 131 -14.77 0.97 -8.89
C SER A 131 -14.90 2.49 -9.06
N ASN A 132 -14.47 3.29 -8.10
CA ASN A 132 -14.49 4.76 -8.19
C ASN A 132 -13.15 5.38 -8.61
N ILE A 133 -12.14 4.56 -8.85
CA ILE A 133 -10.84 4.99 -9.32
C ILE A 133 -10.76 4.72 -10.84
N ALA A 134 -10.26 5.70 -11.59
CA ALA A 134 -10.20 5.64 -13.06
C ALA A 134 -9.07 4.72 -13.57
N ILE A 135 -9.11 3.44 -13.18
CA ILE A 135 -8.22 2.39 -13.67
C ILE A 135 -9.09 1.29 -14.30
N GLU A 136 -8.73 0.87 -15.51
CA GLU A 136 -9.56 -0.04 -16.32
C GLU A 136 -9.65 -1.47 -15.74
N HIS A 137 -8.56 -1.97 -15.17
CA HIS A 137 -8.46 -3.37 -14.76
C HIS A 137 -8.64 -3.53 -13.25
N LEU A 138 -9.76 -4.13 -12.86
CA LEU A 138 -10.06 -4.50 -11.48
C LEU A 138 -9.86 -6.00 -11.28
N ILE A 139 -8.99 -6.38 -10.36
CA ILE A 139 -8.57 -7.76 -10.13
C ILE A 139 -9.03 -8.21 -8.74
N ALA A 140 -9.89 -9.23 -8.70
CA ALA A 140 -10.28 -9.89 -7.48
C ALA A 140 -9.15 -10.81 -6.98
N SER A 141 -8.59 -10.51 -5.80
CA SER A 141 -7.45 -11.24 -5.24
C SER A 141 -7.86 -12.10 -4.04
N ARG A 142 -7.33 -13.32 -4.00
CA ARG A 142 -7.43 -14.23 -2.83
C ARG A 142 -6.12 -14.31 -2.03
N SER A 143 -5.13 -13.48 -2.37
CA SER A 143 -3.89 -13.38 -1.60
C SER A 143 -4.17 -12.96 -0.15
N SER A 144 -3.33 -13.41 0.76
CA SER A 144 -3.41 -13.08 2.20
C SER A 144 -2.05 -12.72 2.80
N ASP A 145 -1.00 -12.68 2.00
CA ASP A 145 0.39 -12.57 2.46
C ASP A 145 1.06 -11.20 2.25
N GLY A 146 0.37 -10.23 1.65
CA GLY A 146 0.82 -8.84 1.53
C GLY A 146 0.11 -7.89 2.50
N PHE A 147 0.57 -6.65 2.60
CA PHE A 147 0.08 -5.69 3.59
C PHE A 147 -1.44 -5.47 3.52
N TYR A 148 -1.96 -5.02 2.36
CA TYR A 148 -3.40 -4.75 2.23
C TYR A 148 -4.24 -6.03 2.39
N SER A 149 -3.76 -7.17 1.88
CA SER A 149 -4.48 -8.44 1.94
C SER A 149 -4.46 -9.05 3.34
N TYR A 150 -3.35 -8.91 4.07
CA TYR A 150 -3.27 -9.28 5.48
C TYR A 150 -4.22 -8.41 6.32
N ALA A 151 -4.23 -7.09 6.11
CA ALA A 151 -5.18 -6.21 6.77
C ALA A 151 -6.64 -6.58 6.46
N ALA A 152 -6.94 -6.99 5.23
CA ALA A 152 -8.26 -7.49 4.86
C ALA A 152 -8.64 -8.75 5.65
N SER A 153 -7.70 -9.66 5.91
CA SER A 153 -7.93 -10.84 6.76
C SER A 153 -8.26 -10.48 8.22
N LYS A 154 -7.87 -9.28 8.66
CA LYS A 154 -8.19 -8.71 9.99
C LYS A 154 -9.49 -7.87 9.96
N GLY A 155 -10.20 -7.84 8.85
CA GLY A 155 -11.46 -7.12 8.70
C GLY A 155 -11.33 -5.66 8.23
N ILE A 156 -10.14 -5.22 7.81
CA ILE A 156 -9.90 -3.86 7.32
C ILE A 156 -9.97 -3.86 5.80
N PRO A 157 -10.95 -3.20 5.17
CA PRO A 157 -11.03 -3.10 3.72
C PRO A 157 -9.86 -2.32 3.14
N GLY A 158 -9.46 -2.65 1.92
CA GLY A 158 -8.38 -1.97 1.24
C GLY A 158 -8.23 -2.37 -0.21
N ILE A 159 -7.37 -1.67 -0.91
CA ILE A 159 -6.99 -1.93 -2.29
C ILE A 159 -5.49 -1.85 -2.44
N LEU A 160 -4.96 -2.55 -3.43
CA LEU A 160 -3.61 -2.34 -3.93
C LEU A 160 -3.71 -1.77 -5.34
N VAL A 161 -2.99 -0.68 -5.56
CA VAL A 161 -2.91 0.01 -6.85
C VAL A 161 -1.59 -0.33 -7.50
N GLU A 162 -1.63 -0.81 -8.73
CA GLU A 162 -0.45 -1.00 -9.57
C GLU A 162 -0.49 0.04 -10.70
N ARG A 163 0.46 0.99 -10.70
CA ARG A 163 0.53 2.03 -11.72
C ARG A 163 1.97 2.45 -11.95
N GLY A 164 2.40 2.42 -13.22
CA GLY A 164 3.81 2.55 -13.60
C GLY A 164 4.52 1.20 -13.73
N TYR A 165 5.73 1.19 -14.27
CA TYR A 165 6.50 -0.02 -14.57
C TYR A 165 8.00 0.29 -14.76
N ASN A 166 8.83 -0.75 -14.73
CA ASN A 166 10.27 -0.68 -15.01
C ASN A 166 11.02 0.39 -14.19
N ASN A 167 10.65 0.61 -12.93
CA ASN A 167 11.21 1.67 -12.08
C ASN A 167 11.16 3.07 -12.71
N THR A 168 10.27 3.29 -13.68
CA THR A 168 9.99 4.64 -14.19
C THR A 168 9.10 5.39 -13.22
N CYS A 169 9.05 6.70 -13.34
CA CYS A 169 8.17 7.55 -12.57
C CYS A 169 7.81 8.76 -13.44
N GLU A 170 7.02 8.50 -14.46
CA GLU A 170 6.49 9.54 -15.30
C GLU A 170 5.29 10.21 -14.62
N LYS A 171 4.94 11.40 -15.08
CA LYS A 171 3.86 12.18 -14.47
C LYS A 171 2.53 11.42 -14.44
N GLU A 172 2.26 10.69 -15.50
CA GLU A 172 1.07 9.86 -15.67
C GLU A 172 1.01 8.69 -14.67
N ASP A 173 2.15 8.30 -14.10
CA ASP A 173 2.22 7.18 -13.17
C ASP A 173 1.75 7.55 -11.75
N TYR A 174 1.83 8.83 -11.36
CA TYR A 174 1.50 9.28 -10.01
C TYR A 174 0.44 10.40 -9.94
N GLU A 175 0.06 11.00 -11.06
CA GLU A 175 -1.07 11.94 -11.14
C GLU A 175 -2.32 11.26 -11.71
N GLY A 176 -3.47 11.37 -11.01
CA GLY A 176 -4.75 10.82 -11.52
C GLY A 176 -5.82 10.66 -10.48
#